data_3204ac4a372e23ab088c6fba292fc5aa
#
_entry.id   3204ac4a372e23ab088c6fba292fc5aa
#
_cell.length_a   1.000
_cell.length_b   1.000
_cell.length_c   1.000
_cell.angle_alpha   90.00
_cell.angle_beta   90.00
_cell.angle_gamma   90.00
#
_symmetry.space_group_name_H-M   'P 1'
#
loop_
_entity.id
_entity.type
_entity.pdbx_description
1 polymer ?
#
loop_
_entity_poly.entity_id
_entity_poly.type
_entity_poly.pdbx_seq_one_letter_code
_entity_poly.pdbx_strand_id
1 'polypeptide(L)'
;GRDVFSRPFGQLGLWPNYIVPYTTVERLSHISEAAASVQICSTLGTYLAAGLEEYYGVPEVKAPLPFGVAGTDAFLRELGRVTHRESEAEDYIRSEKERIAPELDRLRGRLRGKRAFIGAGAAHAHGMAAVVRELSMELVGNCVWHHDAVFDSGDARSDTLAHDVETYGDFGIDVCNKQSYELVNMLNRARPDIYIARHAGTVWATKLGIPSFLMADEHFGIGYEGLLRMGRLILDTVSHPQFVRNIAAHGRLPYTKWWLEQKPTYFLGGGAE
;
A
#
# COMPACT_ATOMS: atom_id res chain seq x y z
N GLY A 1 15.85 4.92 4.90
CA GLY A 1 14.41 5.15 4.75
C GLY A 1 14.04 6.54 5.22
N ARG A 2 12.96 7.09 4.69
CA ARG A 2 12.44 8.37 5.21
C ARG A 2 11.72 8.11 6.51
N ASP A 3 12.05 8.89 7.53
CA ASP A 3 11.33 8.87 8.78
C ASP A 3 9.94 9.50 8.59
N VAL A 4 8.92 8.65 8.52
CA VAL A 4 7.52 9.07 8.34
C VAL A 4 6.74 9.07 9.64
N PHE A 5 7.30 8.51 10.72
CA PHE A 5 6.62 8.35 12.00
C PHE A 5 7.04 9.36 13.06
N SER A 6 8.27 9.88 13.04
CA SER A 6 8.74 10.81 14.09
C SER A 6 7.85 12.05 14.23
N ARG A 7 7.36 12.60 13.11
CA ARG A 7 6.46 13.77 13.18
C ARG A 7 5.09 13.41 13.77
N PRO A 8 4.30 12.43 13.23
CA PRO A 8 3.01 12.08 13.81
C PRO A 8 3.13 11.59 15.25
N PHE A 9 4.12 10.76 15.57
CA PHE A 9 4.30 10.25 16.92
C PHE A 9 4.71 11.37 17.88
N GLY A 10 5.58 12.30 17.46
CA GLY A 10 5.98 13.45 18.25
C GLY A 10 4.80 14.36 18.63
N GLN A 11 3.77 14.47 17.77
CA GLN A 11 2.54 15.22 18.09
C GLN A 11 1.71 14.53 19.19
N LEU A 12 1.84 13.22 19.32
CA LEU A 12 1.25 12.47 20.42
C LEU A 12 2.17 12.37 21.65
N GLY A 13 3.32 13.03 21.64
CA GLY A 13 4.32 12.91 22.72
C GLY A 13 5.05 11.59 22.74
N LEU A 14 5.10 10.88 21.62
CA LEU A 14 5.73 9.57 21.44
C LEU A 14 6.97 9.67 20.56
N TRP A 15 7.94 8.78 20.77
CA TRP A 15 9.16 8.67 19.97
C TRP A 15 9.29 7.28 19.38
N PRO A 16 9.49 7.12 18.06
CA PRO A 16 9.70 5.81 17.47
C PRO A 16 11.08 5.26 17.81
N ASN A 17 11.12 4.03 18.31
CA ASN A 17 12.34 3.22 18.38
C ASN A 17 12.29 2.20 17.24
N TYR A 18 13.03 2.47 16.16
CA TYR A 18 13.03 1.60 14.98
C TYR A 18 13.85 0.33 15.23
N ILE A 19 13.24 -0.82 15.01
CA ILE A 19 13.92 -2.12 15.12
C ILE A 19 14.64 -2.46 13.82
N VAL A 20 14.05 -2.12 12.68
CA VAL A 20 14.59 -2.40 11.33
C VAL A 20 14.29 -1.18 10.44
N PRO A 21 15.19 -0.81 9.51
CA PRO A 21 16.63 -1.12 9.43
C PRO A 21 17.43 -0.13 10.26
N TYR A 22 18.71 -0.42 10.49
CA TYR A 22 19.68 0.51 11.10
C TYR A 22 19.46 0.81 12.59
N THR A 23 19.09 -0.20 13.35
CA THR A 23 19.07 -0.11 14.81
C THR A 23 20.42 -0.53 15.41
N THR A 24 20.62 -0.24 16.69
CA THR A 24 21.79 -0.68 17.46
C THR A 24 21.37 -1.70 18.51
N VAL A 25 22.32 -2.50 19.03
CA VAL A 25 22.04 -3.44 20.12
C VAL A 25 21.50 -2.71 21.36
N GLU A 26 22.00 -1.51 21.63
CA GLU A 26 21.51 -0.67 22.73
C GLU A 26 20.00 -0.32 22.53
N ARG A 27 19.61 0.11 21.33
CA ARG A 27 18.19 0.39 21.06
C ARG A 27 17.32 -0.84 21.12
N LEU A 28 17.82 -1.99 20.68
CA LEU A 28 17.11 -3.25 20.78
C LEU A 28 16.90 -3.68 22.24
N SER A 29 17.83 -3.37 23.15
CA SER A 29 17.67 -3.70 24.57
C SER A 29 16.53 -2.95 25.27
N HIS A 30 16.05 -1.86 24.68
CA HIS A 30 14.93 -1.06 25.22
C HIS A 30 13.56 -1.36 24.59
N ILE A 31 13.46 -2.35 23.70
CA ILE A 31 12.17 -2.63 23.03
C ILE A 31 11.08 -3.11 23.99
N SER A 32 11.47 -3.77 25.08
CA SER A 32 10.55 -4.23 26.13
C SER A 32 10.04 -3.11 27.04
N GLU A 33 10.59 -1.90 26.93
CA GLU A 33 10.19 -0.72 27.70
C GLU A 33 9.27 0.20 26.88
N ALA A 34 8.95 -0.19 25.64
CA ALA A 34 8.14 0.63 24.75
C ALA A 34 6.68 0.75 25.25
N ALA A 35 6.06 1.90 25.03
CA ALA A 35 4.65 2.13 25.34
C ALA A 35 3.70 1.31 24.46
N ALA A 36 4.11 1.01 23.24
CA ALA A 36 3.39 0.14 22.30
C ALA A 36 4.33 -0.39 21.21
N SER A 37 3.98 -1.48 20.57
CA SER A 37 4.62 -1.97 19.36
C SER A 37 3.77 -1.64 18.12
N VAL A 38 4.45 -1.24 17.04
CA VAL A 38 3.84 -0.87 15.77
C VAL A 38 4.50 -1.67 14.67
N GLN A 39 3.71 -2.31 13.83
CA GLN A 39 4.19 -2.95 12.63
C GLN A 39 3.58 -2.34 11.37
N ILE A 40 4.35 -2.32 10.28
CA ILE A 40 3.93 -1.83 8.97
C ILE A 40 3.76 -2.96 7.94
N CYS A 41 3.91 -4.18 8.39
CA CYS A 41 3.70 -5.38 7.59
C CYS A 41 3.29 -6.52 8.52
N SER A 42 2.06 -6.95 8.42
CA SER A 42 1.49 -8.03 9.24
C SER A 42 2.24 -9.36 9.11
N THR A 43 2.93 -9.60 8.00
CA THR A 43 3.71 -10.82 7.78
C THR A 43 5.11 -10.80 8.43
N LEU A 44 5.71 -9.63 8.59
CA LEU A 44 7.11 -9.53 9.05
C LEU A 44 7.23 -9.23 10.55
N GLY A 45 6.31 -8.44 11.10
CA GLY A 45 6.37 -7.94 12.48
C GLY A 45 5.60 -8.77 13.51
N THR A 46 4.62 -9.53 13.09
CA THR A 46 3.61 -10.16 13.96
C THR A 46 4.22 -11.05 15.04
N TYR A 47 5.19 -11.88 14.72
CA TYR A 47 5.81 -12.77 15.71
C TYR A 47 6.52 -12.00 16.83
N LEU A 48 7.24 -10.93 16.46
CA LEU A 48 7.92 -10.08 17.44
C LEU A 48 6.91 -9.27 18.26
N ALA A 49 5.89 -8.71 17.64
CA ALA A 49 4.84 -7.95 18.34
C ALA A 49 4.11 -8.83 19.34
N ALA A 50 3.71 -10.05 18.95
CA ALA A 50 3.09 -11.01 19.85
C ALA A 50 4.00 -11.39 21.04
N GLY A 51 5.29 -11.62 20.80
CA GLY A 51 6.25 -11.90 21.87
C GLY A 51 6.45 -10.72 22.82
N LEU A 52 6.46 -9.49 22.32
CA LEU A 52 6.52 -8.28 23.17
C LEU A 52 5.26 -8.14 24.03
N GLU A 53 4.09 -8.40 23.47
CA GLU A 53 2.83 -8.37 24.22
C GLU A 53 2.78 -9.46 25.29
N GLU A 54 3.13 -10.71 24.92
CA GLU A 54 3.06 -11.88 25.83
C GLU A 54 4.06 -11.82 26.98
N TYR A 55 5.33 -11.50 26.67
CA TYR A 55 6.41 -11.62 27.66
C TYR A 55 6.71 -10.33 28.42
N TYR A 56 6.39 -9.17 27.84
CA TYR A 56 6.74 -7.87 28.42
C TYR A 56 5.55 -6.94 28.61
N GLY A 57 4.35 -7.34 28.17
CA GLY A 57 3.15 -6.50 28.30
C GLY A 57 3.15 -5.25 27.42
N VAL A 58 3.98 -5.22 26.37
CA VAL A 58 4.00 -4.11 25.40
C VAL A 58 2.85 -4.31 24.42
N PRO A 59 1.78 -3.50 24.47
CA PRO A 59 0.62 -3.70 23.63
C PRO A 59 0.94 -3.47 22.15
N GLU A 60 0.35 -4.28 21.28
CA GLU A 60 0.42 -4.07 19.84
C GLU A 60 -0.67 -3.08 19.38
N VAL A 61 -0.31 -2.16 18.48
CA VAL A 61 -1.26 -1.32 17.76
C VAL A 61 -1.93 -2.17 16.68
N LYS A 62 -3.10 -2.75 17.00
CA LYS A 62 -3.89 -3.60 16.09
C LYS A 62 -4.85 -2.72 15.29
N ALA A 63 -4.35 -2.17 14.19
CA ALA A 63 -5.08 -1.28 13.31
C ALA A 63 -4.76 -1.57 11.84
N PRO A 64 -5.61 -1.12 10.89
CA PRO A 64 -5.25 -1.10 9.48
C PRO A 64 -3.95 -0.32 9.27
N LEU A 65 -3.23 -0.65 8.21
CA LEU A 65 -2.02 0.09 7.87
C LEU A 65 -2.35 1.55 7.56
N PRO A 66 -1.49 2.51 7.96
CA PRO A 66 -1.78 3.94 7.82
C PRO A 66 -1.60 4.43 6.37
N PHE A 67 -2.38 3.86 5.45
CA PHE A 67 -2.48 4.31 4.06
C PHE A 67 -3.80 5.05 3.83
N GLY A 68 -3.75 6.10 3.03
CA GLY A 68 -4.91 6.96 2.82
C GLY A 68 -5.32 7.76 4.07
N VAL A 69 -6.44 8.44 4.00
CA VAL A 69 -7.01 9.18 5.16
C VAL A 69 -7.64 8.20 6.15
N ALA A 70 -8.51 7.31 5.66
CA ALA A 70 -9.26 6.42 6.55
C ALA A 70 -8.35 5.46 7.33
N GLY A 71 -7.39 4.80 6.67
CA GLY A 71 -6.42 3.92 7.35
C GLY A 71 -5.52 4.69 8.31
N THR A 72 -5.09 5.90 7.95
CA THR A 72 -4.27 6.75 8.84
C THR A 72 -5.06 7.21 10.07
N ASP A 73 -6.32 7.62 9.90
CA ASP A 73 -7.21 7.98 11.01
C ASP A 73 -7.38 6.79 11.99
N ALA A 74 -7.70 5.62 11.47
CA ALA A 74 -7.91 4.42 12.28
C ALA A 74 -6.64 4.01 13.04
N PHE A 75 -5.50 4.03 12.35
CA PHE A 75 -4.20 3.74 12.95
C PHE A 75 -3.83 4.70 14.08
N LEU A 76 -4.00 6.00 13.88
CA LEU A 76 -3.67 7.01 14.89
C LEU A 76 -4.61 6.94 16.10
N ARG A 77 -5.89 6.63 15.90
CA ARG A 77 -6.84 6.41 17.00
C ARG A 77 -6.45 5.21 17.85
N GLU A 78 -6.09 4.10 17.21
CA GLU A 78 -5.66 2.91 17.95
C GLU A 78 -4.33 3.15 18.67
N LEU A 79 -3.36 3.83 18.04
CA LEU A 79 -2.13 4.26 18.70
C LEU A 79 -2.44 5.13 19.91
N GLY A 80 -3.31 6.13 19.77
CA GLY A 80 -3.75 7.00 20.88
C GLY A 80 -4.37 6.18 22.01
N ARG A 81 -5.27 5.25 21.67
CA ARG A 81 -5.95 4.38 22.66
C ARG A 81 -4.96 3.54 23.48
N VAL A 82 -4.02 2.83 22.81
CA VAL A 82 -3.07 1.95 23.53
C VAL A 82 -2.01 2.71 24.30
N THR A 83 -1.75 3.97 23.96
CA THR A 83 -0.77 4.84 24.63
C THR A 83 -1.40 5.90 25.54
N HIS A 84 -2.73 5.92 25.69
CA HIS A 84 -3.49 6.92 26.46
C HIS A 84 -3.22 8.36 25.95
N ARG A 85 -3.31 8.55 24.63
CA ARG A 85 -3.10 9.82 23.89
C ARG A 85 -4.23 10.10 22.90
N GLU A 86 -5.46 9.75 23.27
CA GLU A 86 -6.63 9.86 22.39
C GLU A 86 -6.91 11.30 21.98
N SER A 87 -6.76 12.25 22.92
CA SER A 87 -6.98 13.67 22.64
C SER A 87 -5.97 14.21 21.64
N GLU A 88 -4.69 13.93 21.86
CA GLU A 88 -3.60 14.34 20.99
C GLU A 88 -3.73 13.71 19.59
N ALA A 89 -4.19 12.45 19.52
CA ALA A 89 -4.45 11.78 18.27
C ALA A 89 -5.57 12.47 17.47
N GLU A 90 -6.71 12.78 18.08
CA GLU A 90 -7.82 13.45 17.41
C GLU A 90 -7.46 14.89 16.99
N ASP A 91 -6.71 15.62 17.81
CA ASP A 91 -6.23 16.97 17.46
C ASP A 91 -5.29 16.93 16.24
N TYR A 92 -4.37 15.96 16.21
CA TYR A 92 -3.47 15.77 15.09
C TYR A 92 -4.23 15.35 13.82
N ILE A 93 -5.16 14.40 13.92
CA ILE A 93 -6.01 13.95 12.80
C ILE A 93 -6.75 15.14 12.19
N ARG A 94 -7.42 15.95 13.03
CA ARG A 94 -8.18 17.11 12.58
C ARG A 94 -7.28 18.12 11.84
N SER A 95 -6.16 18.49 12.45
CA SER A 95 -5.25 19.48 11.89
C SER A 95 -4.63 19.04 10.57
N GLU A 96 -4.24 17.76 10.45
CA GLU A 96 -3.65 17.24 9.22
C GLU A 96 -4.69 17.11 8.10
N LYS A 97 -5.91 16.69 8.40
CA LYS A 97 -6.99 16.64 7.40
C LYS A 97 -7.32 18.01 6.83
N GLU A 98 -7.37 19.03 7.67
CA GLU A 98 -7.54 20.43 7.23
C GLU A 98 -6.34 20.88 6.36
N ARG A 99 -5.14 20.56 6.78
CA ARG A 99 -3.91 20.92 6.05
C ARG A 99 -3.83 20.30 4.66
N ILE A 100 -4.20 19.01 4.53
CA ILE A 100 -4.05 18.29 3.24
C ILE A 100 -5.22 18.51 2.29
N ALA A 101 -6.39 18.92 2.76
CA ALA A 101 -7.63 18.98 2.00
C ALA A 101 -7.48 19.74 0.67
N PRO A 102 -6.90 20.96 0.60
CA PRO A 102 -6.84 21.70 -0.66
C PRO A 102 -6.03 20.98 -1.76
N GLU A 103 -4.91 20.36 -1.37
CA GLU A 103 -4.08 19.64 -2.34
C GLU A 103 -4.68 18.28 -2.71
N LEU A 104 -5.27 17.59 -1.75
CA LEU A 104 -5.95 16.32 -2.00
C LEU A 104 -7.10 16.51 -2.99
N ASP A 105 -7.89 17.56 -2.84
CA ASP A 105 -8.98 17.87 -3.76
C ASP A 105 -8.47 18.23 -5.16
N ARG A 106 -7.37 18.96 -5.26
CA ARG A 106 -6.70 19.24 -6.54
C ARG A 106 -6.22 17.93 -7.21
N LEU A 107 -5.60 17.03 -6.47
CA LEU A 107 -5.13 15.74 -6.98
C LEU A 107 -6.31 14.86 -7.42
N ARG A 108 -7.36 14.77 -6.61
CA ARG A 108 -8.61 14.07 -6.94
C ARG A 108 -9.22 14.57 -8.25
N GLY A 109 -9.28 15.89 -8.43
CA GLY A 109 -9.80 16.50 -9.66
C GLY A 109 -9.00 16.12 -10.89
N ARG A 110 -7.66 16.02 -10.77
CA ARG A 110 -6.75 15.68 -11.88
C ARG A 110 -6.68 14.18 -12.17
N LEU A 111 -6.90 13.34 -11.18
CA LEU A 111 -6.76 11.88 -11.27
C LEU A 111 -8.11 11.15 -11.40
N ARG A 112 -9.22 11.87 -11.28
CA ARG A 112 -10.57 11.29 -11.37
C ARG A 112 -10.75 10.41 -12.60
N GLY A 113 -11.19 9.17 -12.38
CA GLY A 113 -11.45 8.20 -13.43
C GLY A 113 -10.21 7.64 -14.13
N LYS A 114 -8.99 8.01 -13.71
CA LYS A 114 -7.78 7.33 -14.15
C LYS A 114 -7.76 5.91 -13.60
N ARG A 115 -7.30 4.97 -14.43
CA ARG A 115 -7.33 3.54 -14.15
C ARG A 115 -5.98 3.07 -13.64
N ALA A 116 -5.93 2.53 -12.44
CA ALA A 116 -4.72 2.02 -11.81
C ALA A 116 -4.74 0.50 -11.67
N PHE A 117 -3.60 -0.13 -11.90
CA PHE A 117 -3.34 -1.53 -11.58
C PHE A 117 -2.19 -1.58 -10.57
N ILE A 118 -2.31 -2.41 -9.53
CA ILE A 118 -1.31 -2.54 -8.46
C ILE A 118 -0.68 -3.93 -8.51
N GLY A 119 0.64 -4.00 -8.25
CA GLY A 119 1.35 -5.28 -8.10
C GLY A 119 2.38 -5.20 -6.98
N ALA A 120 2.05 -5.78 -5.81
CA ALA A 120 2.89 -5.69 -4.62
C ALA A 120 2.61 -6.84 -3.63
N GLY A 121 3.41 -6.95 -2.57
CA GLY A 121 3.07 -7.78 -1.41
C GLY A 121 1.82 -7.25 -0.70
N ALA A 122 1.12 -8.11 0.05
CA ALA A 122 -0.21 -7.85 0.60
C ALA A 122 -0.33 -6.48 1.30
N ALA A 123 0.53 -6.20 2.25
CA ALA A 123 0.51 -4.94 3.01
C ALA A 123 0.50 -3.68 2.12
N HIS A 124 1.38 -3.65 1.10
CA HIS A 124 1.48 -2.51 0.19
C HIS A 124 0.39 -2.51 -0.88
N ALA A 125 -0.03 -3.69 -1.33
CA ALA A 125 -1.08 -3.81 -2.34
C ALA A 125 -2.42 -3.31 -1.79
N HIS A 126 -2.78 -3.72 -0.58
CA HIS A 126 -4.00 -3.25 0.09
C HIS A 126 -3.91 -1.76 0.44
N GLY A 127 -2.81 -1.32 1.04
CA GLY A 127 -2.61 0.10 1.33
C GLY A 127 -2.65 0.99 0.10
N MET A 128 -2.08 0.55 -1.04
CA MET A 128 -2.18 1.29 -2.30
C MET A 128 -3.58 1.27 -2.91
N ALA A 129 -4.38 0.24 -2.65
CA ALA A 129 -5.79 0.21 -3.05
C ALA A 129 -6.56 1.36 -2.39
N ALA A 130 -6.38 1.56 -1.07
CA ALA A 130 -6.93 2.71 -0.36
C ALA A 130 -6.50 4.05 -0.98
N VAL A 131 -5.18 4.23 -1.22
CA VAL A 131 -4.63 5.44 -1.83
C VAL A 131 -5.25 5.73 -3.20
N VAL A 132 -5.36 4.72 -4.07
CA VAL A 132 -5.96 4.84 -5.41
C VAL A 132 -7.43 5.26 -5.30
N ARG A 133 -8.20 4.64 -4.42
CA ARG A 133 -9.62 4.98 -4.20
C ARG A 133 -9.79 6.40 -3.69
N GLU A 134 -8.98 6.82 -2.71
CA GLU A 134 -9.07 8.16 -2.14
C GLU A 134 -8.62 9.27 -3.11
N LEU A 135 -7.78 8.95 -4.08
CA LEU A 135 -7.43 9.83 -5.19
C LEU A 135 -8.51 9.90 -6.29
N SER A 136 -9.67 9.29 -6.08
CA SER A 136 -10.78 9.22 -7.05
C SER A 136 -10.42 8.49 -8.35
N MET A 137 -9.47 7.56 -8.28
CA MET A 137 -9.09 6.71 -9.39
C MET A 137 -9.90 5.41 -9.38
N GLU A 138 -9.94 4.72 -10.52
CA GLU A 138 -10.52 3.39 -10.66
C GLU A 138 -9.42 2.33 -10.44
N LEU A 139 -9.61 1.42 -9.49
CA LEU A 139 -8.77 0.26 -9.32
C LEU A 139 -9.25 -0.85 -10.25
N VAL A 140 -8.46 -1.17 -11.30
CA VAL A 140 -8.82 -2.14 -12.34
C VAL A 140 -8.14 -3.49 -12.19
N GLY A 141 -7.32 -3.64 -11.17
CA GLY A 141 -6.69 -4.90 -10.79
C GLY A 141 -5.70 -4.71 -9.66
N ASN A 142 -5.61 -5.74 -8.83
CA ASN A 142 -4.68 -5.79 -7.71
C ASN A 142 -4.03 -7.19 -7.67
N CYS A 143 -2.79 -7.27 -8.16
CA CYS A 143 -2.00 -8.50 -8.12
C CYS A 143 -1.21 -8.53 -6.81
N VAL A 144 -1.65 -9.35 -5.89
CA VAL A 144 -1.07 -9.53 -4.56
C VAL A 144 -0.17 -10.75 -4.56
N TRP A 145 1.05 -10.63 -4.05
CA TRP A 145 2.01 -11.76 -4.12
C TRP A 145 1.71 -12.87 -3.16
N HIS A 146 1.02 -12.58 -2.08
CA HIS A 146 0.58 -13.55 -1.09
C HIS A 146 -0.65 -13.03 -0.38
N HIS A 147 -1.47 -13.93 0.09
CA HIS A 147 -2.54 -13.69 1.05
C HIS A 147 -2.34 -14.70 2.17
N ASP A 148 -2.32 -14.23 3.41
CA ASP A 148 -2.04 -15.07 4.57
C ASP A 148 -3.29 -15.16 5.44
N ALA A 149 -3.97 -16.31 5.39
CA ALA A 149 -5.20 -16.54 6.14
C ALA A 149 -5.01 -16.53 7.69
N VAL A 150 -3.76 -16.59 8.17
CA VAL A 150 -3.47 -16.51 9.61
C VAL A 150 -3.40 -15.07 10.09
N PHE A 151 -2.79 -14.19 9.28
CA PHE A 151 -2.58 -12.78 9.62
C PHE A 151 -3.65 -11.84 9.03
N ASP A 152 -4.26 -12.24 7.91
CA ASP A 152 -5.40 -11.55 7.32
C ASP A 152 -6.68 -12.05 8.02
N SER A 153 -6.97 -11.46 9.17
CA SER A 153 -7.98 -11.95 10.12
C SER A 153 -9.43 -11.78 9.67
N GLY A 154 -9.66 -10.94 8.67
CA GLY A 154 -11.00 -10.52 8.25
C GLY A 154 -11.69 -9.53 9.20
N ASP A 155 -11.00 -9.07 10.26
CA ASP A 155 -11.50 -8.05 11.18
C ASP A 155 -11.04 -6.66 10.71
N ALA A 156 -11.95 -5.85 10.20
CA ALA A 156 -11.66 -4.52 9.66
C ALA A 156 -11.01 -3.54 10.66
N ARG A 157 -11.00 -3.87 11.95
CA ARG A 157 -10.28 -3.09 12.95
C ARG A 157 -8.77 -3.26 12.87
N SER A 158 -8.28 -4.36 12.34
CA SER A 158 -6.85 -4.71 12.30
C SER A 158 -6.37 -5.23 10.94
N ASP A 159 -7.27 -5.68 10.09
CA ASP A 159 -6.99 -6.20 8.76
C ASP A 159 -7.18 -5.08 7.72
N THR A 160 -6.11 -4.72 7.03
CA THR A 160 -6.13 -3.63 6.03
C THR A 160 -7.08 -3.93 4.87
N LEU A 161 -7.13 -5.17 4.40
CA LEU A 161 -8.03 -5.55 3.30
C LEU A 161 -9.49 -5.46 3.71
N ALA A 162 -9.84 -6.01 4.89
CA ALA A 162 -11.20 -5.94 5.40
C ALA A 162 -11.64 -4.50 5.64
N HIS A 163 -10.74 -3.66 6.18
CA HIS A 163 -10.98 -2.22 6.36
C HIS A 163 -11.24 -1.51 5.02
N ASP A 164 -10.45 -1.81 4.00
CA ASP A 164 -10.61 -1.21 2.67
C ASP A 164 -11.92 -1.63 2.02
N VAL A 165 -12.32 -2.90 2.16
CA VAL A 165 -13.61 -3.41 1.65
C VAL A 165 -14.78 -2.71 2.36
N GLU A 166 -14.75 -2.57 3.68
CA GLU A 166 -15.79 -1.82 4.41
C GLU A 166 -15.85 -0.34 4.01
N THR A 167 -14.69 0.27 3.79
CA THR A 167 -14.60 1.73 3.53
C THR A 167 -14.90 2.09 2.08
N TYR A 168 -14.43 1.30 1.12
CA TYR A 168 -14.46 1.65 -0.32
C TYR A 168 -15.27 0.68 -1.17
N GLY A 169 -15.81 -0.38 -0.59
CA GLY A 169 -16.49 -1.45 -1.30
C GLY A 169 -15.53 -2.51 -1.85
N ASP A 170 -16.11 -3.57 -2.37
CA ASP A 170 -15.39 -4.74 -2.87
C ASP A 170 -14.53 -4.43 -4.11
N PHE A 171 -13.41 -5.16 -4.26
CA PHE A 171 -12.51 -5.08 -5.41
C PHE A 171 -11.80 -6.42 -5.65
N GLY A 172 -11.53 -6.72 -6.93
CA GLY A 172 -10.89 -7.97 -7.32
C GLY A 172 -9.42 -8.04 -6.90
N ILE A 173 -9.02 -9.19 -6.38
CA ILE A 173 -7.63 -9.51 -6.01
C ILE A 173 -7.21 -10.78 -6.71
N ASP A 174 -6.08 -10.71 -7.43
CA ASP A 174 -5.40 -11.88 -7.99
C ASP A 174 -4.17 -12.19 -7.14
N VAL A 175 -4.12 -13.37 -6.52
CA VAL A 175 -2.95 -13.80 -5.77
C VAL A 175 -1.99 -14.51 -6.73
N CYS A 176 -0.88 -13.86 -7.06
CA CYS A 176 -0.01 -14.26 -8.15
C CYS A 176 1.45 -13.87 -7.87
N ASN A 177 2.16 -14.72 -7.12
CA ASN A 177 3.53 -14.43 -6.72
C ASN A 177 4.53 -14.63 -7.86
N LYS A 178 5.06 -13.51 -8.40
CA LYS A 178 6.15 -13.47 -9.40
C LYS A 178 5.87 -14.22 -10.71
N GLN A 179 4.61 -14.46 -11.02
CA GLN A 179 4.20 -15.09 -12.29
C GLN A 179 4.11 -14.00 -13.37
N SER A 180 5.27 -13.68 -13.95
CA SER A 180 5.38 -12.57 -14.92
C SER A 180 4.47 -12.73 -16.14
N TYR A 181 4.21 -13.96 -16.57
CA TYR A 181 3.34 -14.25 -17.71
C TYR A 181 1.87 -13.90 -17.40
N GLU A 182 1.39 -14.16 -16.19
CA GLU A 182 0.04 -13.80 -15.75
C GLU A 182 -0.08 -12.28 -15.59
N LEU A 183 0.88 -11.65 -14.92
CA LEU A 183 0.92 -10.19 -14.77
C LEU A 183 0.89 -9.50 -16.14
N VAL A 184 1.68 -9.93 -17.09
CA VAL A 184 1.71 -9.35 -18.44
C VAL A 184 0.36 -9.54 -19.15
N ASN A 185 -0.26 -10.70 -19.02
CA ASN A 185 -1.59 -10.96 -19.56
C ASN A 185 -2.64 -10.04 -18.92
N MET A 186 -2.68 -9.94 -17.59
CA MET A 186 -3.61 -9.08 -16.87
C MET A 186 -3.44 -7.60 -17.25
N LEU A 187 -2.21 -7.10 -17.29
CA LEU A 187 -1.92 -5.73 -17.70
C LEU A 187 -2.32 -5.44 -19.14
N ASN A 188 -2.06 -6.41 -20.05
CA ASN A 188 -2.46 -6.29 -21.46
C ASN A 188 -3.98 -6.23 -21.64
N ARG A 189 -4.73 -6.94 -20.83
CA ARG A 189 -6.21 -6.97 -20.87
C ARG A 189 -6.82 -5.74 -20.17
N ALA A 190 -6.32 -5.39 -18.99
CA ALA A 190 -6.83 -4.29 -18.20
C ALA A 190 -6.51 -2.92 -18.82
N ARG A 191 -5.36 -2.77 -19.51
CA ARG A 191 -4.90 -1.49 -20.11
C ARG A 191 -5.06 -0.30 -19.15
N PRO A 192 -4.45 -0.35 -17.95
CA PRO A 192 -4.53 0.75 -17.01
C PRO A 192 -3.79 2.00 -17.52
N ASP A 193 -4.16 3.17 -17.00
CA ASP A 193 -3.40 4.41 -17.22
C ASP A 193 -2.06 4.37 -16.48
N ILE A 194 -1.98 3.60 -15.37
CA ILE A 194 -0.75 3.45 -14.58
C ILE A 194 -0.68 2.07 -13.93
N TYR A 195 0.54 1.54 -13.85
CA TYR A 195 0.89 0.37 -13.05
C TYR A 195 1.77 0.78 -11.86
N ILE A 196 1.27 0.56 -10.65
CA ILE A 196 1.97 0.84 -9.41
C ILE A 196 2.58 -0.46 -8.92
N ALA A 197 3.90 -0.55 -8.91
CA ALA A 197 4.61 -1.79 -8.67
C ALA A 197 5.54 -1.74 -7.45
N ARG A 198 5.69 -2.90 -6.89
CA ARG A 198 6.85 -3.26 -6.09
C ARG A 198 7.68 -4.26 -6.89
N HIS A 199 9.01 -4.13 -6.93
CA HIS A 199 9.90 -4.97 -7.76
C HIS A 199 9.77 -4.81 -9.29
N ALA A 200 10.34 -5.77 -10.04
CA ALA A 200 10.63 -5.66 -11.46
C ALA A 200 9.42 -5.67 -12.42
N GLY A 201 8.18 -5.71 -11.93
CA GLY A 201 6.97 -5.71 -12.78
C GLY A 201 6.84 -4.49 -13.68
N THR A 202 7.46 -3.37 -13.32
CA THR A 202 7.52 -2.14 -14.13
C THR A 202 8.13 -2.34 -15.52
N VAL A 203 9.07 -3.28 -15.65
CA VAL A 203 9.68 -3.61 -16.95
C VAL A 203 8.62 -4.13 -17.94
N TRP A 204 7.71 -4.96 -17.46
CA TRP A 204 6.64 -5.53 -18.28
C TRP A 204 5.60 -4.49 -18.66
N ALA A 205 5.19 -3.66 -17.69
CA ALA A 205 4.28 -2.55 -17.95
C ALA A 205 4.87 -1.59 -19.00
N THR A 206 6.14 -1.23 -18.85
CA THR A 206 6.87 -0.35 -19.81
C THR A 206 6.88 -0.94 -21.21
N LYS A 207 7.13 -2.26 -21.36
CA LYS A 207 7.08 -2.94 -22.67
C LYS A 207 5.68 -2.99 -23.28
N LEU A 208 4.64 -2.89 -22.47
CA LEU A 208 3.25 -2.78 -22.90
C LEU A 208 2.83 -1.33 -23.20
N GLY A 209 3.70 -0.35 -22.97
CA GLY A 209 3.40 1.07 -23.13
C GLY A 209 2.58 1.66 -21.98
N ILE A 210 2.53 0.99 -20.83
CA ILE A 210 1.81 1.40 -19.64
C ILE A 210 2.76 2.18 -18.74
N PRO A 211 2.47 3.46 -18.43
CA PRO A 211 3.21 4.22 -17.43
C PRO A 211 3.28 3.48 -16.11
N SER A 212 4.44 3.49 -15.48
CA SER A 212 4.64 2.75 -14.23
C SER A 212 5.75 3.35 -13.39
N PHE A 213 5.67 3.14 -12.09
CA PHE A 213 6.78 3.42 -11.19
C PHE A 213 6.95 2.30 -10.15
N LEU A 214 8.16 2.24 -9.61
CA LEU A 214 8.52 1.29 -8.58
C LEU A 214 8.41 1.97 -7.21
N MET A 215 7.60 1.42 -6.33
CA MET A 215 7.61 1.78 -4.90
C MET A 215 8.86 1.17 -4.25
N ALA A 216 9.97 1.89 -4.30
CA ALA A 216 11.25 1.40 -3.77
C ALA A 216 11.34 1.55 -2.24
N ASP A 217 10.66 2.54 -1.69
CA ASP A 217 10.64 2.83 -0.25
C ASP A 217 9.33 2.33 0.36
N GLU A 218 9.42 1.50 1.40
CA GLU A 218 8.27 0.90 2.09
C GLU A 218 7.37 1.93 2.75
N HIS A 219 7.93 3.05 3.18
CA HIS A 219 7.22 4.12 3.86
C HIS A 219 6.65 5.19 2.93
N PHE A 220 6.83 5.06 1.62
CA PHE A 220 6.55 6.14 0.67
C PHE A 220 5.09 6.59 0.66
N GLY A 221 4.15 5.64 0.80
CA GLY A 221 2.70 5.88 0.80
C GLY A 221 2.08 6.08 2.18
N ILE A 222 2.85 6.02 3.27
CA ILE A 222 2.34 6.03 4.64
C ILE A 222 1.92 7.44 5.08
N GLY A 223 0.78 7.50 5.77
CA GLY A 223 0.24 8.70 6.40
C GLY A 223 -0.35 9.70 5.40
N TYR A 224 -0.84 10.81 5.91
CA TYR A 224 -1.46 11.88 5.10
C TYR A 224 -0.50 12.45 4.06
N GLU A 225 0.74 12.69 4.44
CA GLU A 225 1.76 13.17 3.50
C GLU A 225 2.15 12.11 2.47
N GLY A 226 2.09 10.82 2.84
CA GLY A 226 2.27 9.71 1.92
C GLY A 226 1.21 9.68 0.83
N LEU A 227 -0.04 9.92 1.18
CA LEU A 227 -1.14 10.03 0.22
C LEU A 227 -0.90 11.15 -0.80
N LEU A 228 -0.52 12.34 -0.34
CA LEU A 228 -0.21 13.46 -1.24
C LEU A 228 1.00 13.17 -2.13
N ARG A 229 2.05 12.60 -1.57
CA ARG A 229 3.27 12.22 -2.30
C ARG A 229 2.97 11.20 -3.38
N MET A 230 2.16 10.19 -3.08
CA MET A 230 1.70 9.21 -4.07
C MET A 230 0.86 9.86 -5.16
N GLY A 231 -0.08 10.72 -4.78
CA GLY A 231 -0.90 11.46 -5.75
C GLY A 231 -0.08 12.31 -6.71
N ARG A 232 0.94 13.02 -6.21
CA ARG A 232 1.87 13.82 -7.04
C ARG A 232 2.65 12.93 -8.01
N LEU A 233 3.21 11.83 -7.52
CA LEU A 233 3.99 10.88 -8.34
C LEU A 233 3.12 10.20 -9.41
N ILE A 234 1.92 9.78 -9.06
CA ILE A 234 0.96 9.21 -10.01
C ILE A 234 0.63 10.23 -11.08
N LEU A 235 0.28 11.46 -10.69
CA LEU A 235 -0.07 12.53 -11.63
C LEU A 235 1.08 12.86 -12.57
N ASP A 236 2.30 12.96 -12.06
CA ASP A 236 3.48 13.19 -12.89
C ASP A 236 3.71 12.05 -13.88
N THR A 237 3.65 10.82 -13.40
CA THR A 237 3.86 9.62 -14.24
C THR A 237 2.84 9.50 -15.37
N VAL A 238 1.55 9.72 -15.11
CA VAL A 238 0.51 9.61 -16.14
C VAL A 238 0.51 10.81 -17.11
N SER A 239 1.09 11.94 -16.68
CA SER A 239 1.20 13.15 -17.53
C SER A 239 2.34 13.07 -18.53
N HIS A 240 3.32 12.19 -18.34
CA HIS A 240 4.53 12.08 -19.16
C HIS A 240 4.73 10.69 -19.79
N PRO A 241 3.77 10.16 -20.60
CA PRO A 241 3.81 8.77 -21.09
C PRO A 241 4.77 8.57 -22.27
N GLN A 242 5.38 9.63 -22.81
CA GLN A 242 6.12 9.58 -24.08
C GLN A 242 7.31 8.61 -24.04
N PHE A 243 8.07 8.61 -22.94
CA PHE A 243 9.20 7.71 -22.77
C PHE A 243 8.77 6.24 -22.83
N VAL A 244 7.71 5.89 -22.11
CA VAL A 244 7.18 4.53 -22.03
C VAL A 244 6.62 4.08 -23.39
N ARG A 245 5.92 4.97 -24.12
CA ARG A 245 5.42 4.72 -25.47
C ARG A 245 6.54 4.45 -26.45
N ASN A 246 7.64 5.21 -26.38
CA ASN A 246 8.80 4.99 -27.23
C ASN A 246 9.47 3.64 -26.94
N ILE A 247 9.60 3.23 -25.67
CA ILE A 247 10.12 1.92 -25.33
C ILE A 247 9.21 0.81 -25.86
N ALA A 248 7.91 0.92 -25.71
CA ALA A 248 6.96 -0.06 -26.20
C ALA A 248 6.99 -0.23 -27.72
N ALA A 249 7.20 0.85 -28.46
CA ALA A 249 7.31 0.81 -29.92
C ALA A 249 8.53 -0.02 -30.42
N HIS A 250 9.57 -0.13 -29.62
CA HIS A 250 10.81 -0.83 -29.96
C HIS A 250 11.03 -2.09 -29.09
N GLY A 251 10.26 -2.25 -28.01
CA GLY A 251 10.34 -3.37 -27.09
C GLY A 251 9.67 -4.62 -27.65
N ARG A 252 10.15 -5.79 -27.22
CA ARG A 252 9.51 -7.07 -27.52
C ARG A 252 9.15 -7.79 -26.23
N LEU A 253 7.95 -8.34 -26.19
CA LEU A 253 7.53 -9.28 -25.15
C LEU A 253 7.94 -10.70 -25.56
N PRO A 254 8.36 -11.56 -24.63
CA PRO A 254 8.66 -12.96 -24.93
C PRO A 254 7.39 -13.83 -25.05
N TYR A 255 6.22 -13.23 -25.04
CA TYR A 255 4.93 -13.90 -25.07
C TYR A 255 4.28 -13.80 -26.43
N THR A 256 3.59 -14.88 -26.85
CA THR A 256 2.85 -14.89 -28.11
C THR A 256 1.58 -14.04 -28.01
N LYS A 257 1.10 -13.55 -29.17
CA LYS A 257 -0.18 -12.85 -29.27
C LYS A 257 -1.32 -13.71 -28.72
N TRP A 258 -1.31 -15.01 -29.06
CA TRP A 258 -2.30 -15.97 -28.57
C TRP A 258 -2.37 -15.95 -27.03
N TRP A 259 -1.22 -16.03 -26.32
CA TRP A 259 -1.20 -15.99 -24.85
C TRP A 259 -1.76 -14.67 -24.29
N LEU A 260 -1.40 -13.55 -24.87
CA LEU A 260 -1.87 -12.24 -24.43
C LEU A 260 -3.39 -12.03 -24.59
N GLU A 261 -4.04 -12.85 -25.41
CA GLU A 261 -5.48 -12.84 -25.63
C GLU A 261 -6.24 -13.81 -24.72
N GLN A 262 -5.55 -14.77 -24.07
CA GLN A 262 -6.18 -15.73 -23.16
C GLN A 262 -6.53 -15.08 -21.80
N LYS A 263 -7.45 -15.72 -21.04
CA LYS A 263 -7.68 -15.38 -19.65
C LYS A 263 -6.46 -15.79 -18.82
N PRO A 264 -6.08 -15.05 -17.74
CA PRO A 264 -4.97 -15.43 -16.86
C PRO A 264 -5.12 -16.84 -16.28
N THR A 265 -6.33 -17.26 -16.04
CA THR A 265 -6.69 -18.58 -15.48
C THR A 265 -6.83 -19.68 -16.54
N TYR A 266 -6.41 -19.46 -17.79
CA TYR A 266 -6.60 -20.41 -18.89
C TYR A 266 -6.13 -21.84 -18.55
N PHE A 267 -4.98 -21.97 -17.89
CA PHE A 267 -4.41 -23.28 -17.52
C PHE A 267 -4.97 -23.85 -16.21
N LEU A 268 -5.78 -23.11 -15.48
CA LEU A 268 -6.38 -23.57 -14.21
C LEU A 268 -7.70 -24.31 -14.40
N GLY A 269 -8.05 -24.66 -15.63
CA GLY A 269 -9.26 -25.43 -15.93
C GLY A 269 -10.58 -24.68 -15.75
N GLY A 270 -10.55 -23.38 -15.57
CA GLY A 270 -11.70 -22.49 -15.63
C GLY A 270 -12.15 -22.37 -17.09
N GLY A 271 -12.69 -23.46 -17.64
CA GLY A 271 -13.27 -23.46 -18.96
C GLY A 271 -14.48 -22.57 -19.02
N ALA A 272 -14.52 -21.78 -20.07
CA ALA A 272 -15.69 -21.21 -20.70
C ALA A 272 -16.82 -20.74 -19.75
N GLU A 273 -16.72 -19.47 -19.32
CA GLU A 273 -17.90 -18.59 -19.31
C GLU A 273 -17.44 -17.16 -19.67
#